data_1e80a60fb2951b2eec771f3c9e5836dd
#
_entry.id   1e80a60fb2951b2eec771f3c9e5836dd
#
_cell.length_a   1.000
_cell.length_b   1.000
_cell.length_c   1.000
_cell.angle_alpha   90.00
_cell.angle_beta   90.00
_cell.angle_gamma   90.00
#
_symmetry.space_group_name_H-M   'P 1'
#
loop_
_entity.id
_entity.type
_entity.pdbx_description
1 polymer ?
#
loop_
_entity_poly.entity_id
_entity_poly.type
_entity_poly.pdbx_seq_one_letter_code
_entity_poly.pdbx_strand_id
1 'polypeptide(L)'
;MALAMMTVPALSMVSHAETWATFKATYRKTYTVEEEASRFDIFMANLRIIEAENRAQGTEVKGITKFADLTAEEFKARYLMNTPRNKTEALKPWDGKCTACVRFPEQATLLAAPPTAYDWTEHGAVTPVKDQGQCGSCWSFGTTGDVEGVLFLAKHNLTSLSEQQLVSCDEKDLGCDGGLQEDAFKYVKKNGLVTEQQYPYTSGKGKSGRCEEALIQNPVAFVSDWVQISCLGSCEKKAAFDEEGMINALIATGPITIGIDASPMQLYKRGIDNPKNCKTSQAGLDHAVLIVGYGVENGTPYWKIKNSWNTDWGEDGYYRIVRGLNKCGVASDAVHSVA
;
A
#
# COMPACT_ATOMS: atom_id res chain seq x y z
N MET A 1 14.91 49.66 37.71
CA MET A 1 14.59 48.83 36.54
C MET A 1 14.81 47.37 36.94
N ALA A 2 13.72 46.67 37.20
CA ALA A 2 13.77 45.24 37.56
C ALA A 2 13.59 44.42 36.29
N LEU A 3 14.60 43.60 35.97
CA LEU A 3 14.58 42.68 34.84
C LEU A 3 13.69 41.48 35.21
N ALA A 4 12.50 41.37 34.67
CA ALA A 4 11.65 40.18 34.81
C ALA A 4 12.28 39.05 34.01
N MET A 5 12.86 38.06 34.65
CA MET A 5 13.21 36.79 34.04
C MET A 5 11.91 36.03 33.70
N MET A 6 11.57 35.99 32.43
CA MET A 6 10.54 35.09 31.93
C MET A 6 11.09 33.66 32.01
N THR A 7 10.56 32.90 32.96
CA THR A 7 10.77 31.46 33.03
C THR A 7 9.98 30.81 31.89
N VAL A 8 10.67 30.31 30.89
CA VAL A 8 10.10 29.41 29.88
C VAL A 8 9.66 28.13 30.61
N PRO A 9 8.38 27.71 30.51
CA PRO A 9 7.95 26.46 31.11
C PRO A 9 8.74 25.32 30.50
N ALA A 10 9.42 24.51 31.32
CA ALA A 10 10.04 23.27 30.89
C ALA A 10 8.96 22.36 30.31
N LEU A 11 8.96 22.15 29.00
CA LEU A 11 8.24 21.03 28.40
C LEU A 11 8.74 19.77 29.12
N SER A 12 7.83 19.04 29.79
CA SER A 12 8.16 17.80 30.46
C SER A 12 8.72 16.83 29.39
N MET A 13 10.02 16.57 29.45
CA MET A 13 10.64 15.53 28.63
C MET A 13 10.09 14.20 29.11
N VAL A 14 9.16 13.62 28.34
CA VAL A 14 8.69 12.24 28.58
C VAL A 14 9.92 11.33 28.50
N SER A 15 10.15 10.54 29.53
CA SER A 15 11.32 9.64 29.56
C SER A 15 11.18 8.54 28.50
N HIS A 16 12.30 8.02 28.00
CA HIS A 16 12.29 6.89 27.07
C HIS A 16 11.55 5.66 27.63
N ALA A 17 11.60 5.47 28.94
CA ALA A 17 10.87 4.40 29.63
C ALA A 17 9.34 4.59 29.55
N GLU A 18 8.86 5.83 29.71
CA GLU A 18 7.43 6.16 29.56
C GLU A 18 6.98 6.04 28.11
N THR A 19 7.81 6.47 27.15
CA THR A 19 7.53 6.30 25.70
C THR A 19 7.43 4.83 25.34
N TRP A 20 8.34 3.99 25.85
CA TRP A 20 8.31 2.54 25.67
C TRP A 20 7.06 1.90 26.29
N ALA A 21 6.71 2.26 27.52
CA ALA A 21 5.50 1.76 28.18
C ALA A 21 4.23 2.15 27.39
N THR A 22 4.17 3.38 26.91
CA THR A 22 3.07 3.87 26.08
C THR A 22 3.00 3.10 24.76
N PHE A 23 4.12 2.87 24.08
CA PHE A 23 4.19 2.06 22.85
C PHE A 23 3.65 0.66 23.10
N LYS A 24 4.11 -0.03 24.15
CA LYS A 24 3.62 -1.37 24.48
C LYS A 24 2.12 -1.39 24.75
N ALA A 25 1.62 -0.44 25.51
CA ALA A 25 0.18 -0.33 25.81
C ALA A 25 -0.64 -0.05 24.55
N THR A 26 -0.22 0.91 23.70
CA THR A 26 -0.92 1.31 22.48
C THR A 26 -1.05 0.16 21.50
N TYR A 27 0.05 -0.56 21.25
CA TYR A 27 0.09 -1.64 20.26
C TYR A 27 -0.03 -3.04 20.88
N ARG A 28 -0.41 -3.14 22.17
CA ARG A 28 -0.63 -4.39 22.90
C ARG A 28 0.55 -5.35 22.81
N LYS A 29 1.77 -4.80 22.91
CA LYS A 29 3.02 -5.56 22.83
C LYS A 29 3.31 -6.24 24.16
N THR A 30 3.67 -7.52 24.07
CA THR A 30 4.15 -8.32 25.21
C THR A 30 5.41 -9.06 24.81
N TYR A 31 6.39 -9.13 25.70
CA TYR A 31 7.67 -9.79 25.48
C TYR A 31 7.99 -10.68 26.65
N THR A 32 8.83 -11.69 26.44
CA THR A 32 9.46 -12.42 27.54
C THR A 32 10.49 -11.53 28.22
N VAL A 33 10.94 -11.92 29.43
CA VAL A 33 11.97 -11.17 30.16
C VAL A 33 13.27 -11.07 29.34
N GLU A 34 13.59 -12.12 28.60
CA GLU A 34 14.78 -12.23 27.76
C GLU A 34 14.68 -11.34 26.51
N GLU A 35 13.47 -11.15 25.97
CA GLU A 35 13.24 -10.35 24.77
C GLU A 35 13.13 -8.85 25.08
N GLU A 36 12.62 -8.46 26.25
CA GLU A 36 12.26 -7.09 26.59
C GLU A 36 13.41 -6.10 26.36
N ALA A 37 14.63 -6.45 26.79
CA ALA A 37 15.79 -5.58 26.64
C ALA A 37 16.16 -5.36 25.17
N SER A 38 16.20 -6.44 24.39
CA SER A 38 16.55 -6.35 22.96
C SER A 38 15.49 -5.57 22.17
N ARG A 39 14.20 -5.73 22.47
CA ARG A 39 13.12 -4.97 21.83
C ARG A 39 13.16 -3.49 22.19
N PHE A 40 13.50 -3.17 23.43
CA PHE A 40 13.72 -1.79 23.85
C PHE A 40 14.90 -1.15 23.10
N ASP A 41 16.02 -1.87 22.94
CA ASP A 41 17.19 -1.35 22.21
C ASP A 41 16.86 -1.08 20.74
N ILE A 42 16.11 -1.97 20.07
CA ILE A 42 15.62 -1.78 18.69
C ILE A 42 14.68 -0.56 18.65
N PHE A 43 13.74 -0.45 19.58
CA PHE A 43 12.84 0.69 19.68
C PHE A 43 13.61 2.01 19.80
N MET A 44 14.63 2.06 20.66
CA MET A 44 15.49 3.23 20.82
C MET A 44 16.30 3.57 19.56
N ALA A 45 16.75 2.56 18.81
CA ALA A 45 17.39 2.77 17.53
C ALA A 45 16.41 3.37 16.50
N ASN A 46 15.18 2.87 16.45
CA ASN A 46 14.14 3.39 15.57
C ASN A 46 13.70 4.82 15.92
N LEU A 47 13.69 5.20 17.22
CA LEU A 47 13.44 6.60 17.60
C LEU A 47 14.50 7.55 17.01
N ARG A 48 15.78 7.14 17.00
CA ARG A 48 16.85 7.95 16.37
C ARG A 48 16.67 8.05 14.86
N ILE A 49 16.21 6.98 14.20
CA ILE A 49 15.89 7.00 12.76
C ILE A 49 14.73 7.96 12.50
N ILE A 50 13.66 7.91 13.27
CA ILE A 50 12.52 8.84 13.19
C ILE A 50 12.99 10.29 13.27
N GLU A 51 13.78 10.63 14.26
CA GLU A 51 14.32 11.98 14.44
C GLU A 51 15.20 12.43 13.26
N ALA A 52 16.08 11.55 12.78
CA ALA A 52 16.97 11.83 11.66
C ALA A 52 16.20 12.03 10.35
N GLU A 53 15.24 11.16 10.06
CA GLU A 53 14.39 11.23 8.85
C GLU A 53 13.52 12.49 8.85
N ASN A 54 12.85 12.81 9.98
CA ASN A 54 12.04 14.01 10.11
C ASN A 54 12.87 15.29 9.95
N ARG A 55 14.06 15.32 10.53
CA ARG A 55 15.00 16.43 10.35
C ARG A 55 15.43 16.58 8.90
N ALA A 56 15.71 15.47 8.22
CA ALA A 56 16.13 15.47 6.83
C ALA A 56 15.03 15.92 5.86
N GLN A 57 13.77 15.67 6.22
CA GLN A 57 12.59 16.09 5.43
C GLN A 57 12.06 17.47 5.84
N GLY A 58 12.45 18.00 7.00
CA GLY A 58 11.97 19.27 7.54
C GLY A 58 10.52 19.22 8.02
N THR A 59 9.97 18.03 8.23
CA THR A 59 8.57 17.80 8.66
C THR A 59 8.44 16.46 9.40
N GLU A 60 7.43 16.34 10.25
CA GLU A 60 7.17 15.14 11.04
C GLU A 60 6.34 14.09 10.27
N VAL A 61 7.01 13.35 9.39
CA VAL A 61 6.39 12.27 8.60
C VAL A 61 6.53 10.91 9.27
N LYS A 62 7.67 10.71 9.94
CA LYS A 62 7.97 9.47 10.66
C LYS A 62 7.53 9.59 12.12
N GLY A 63 7.15 8.46 12.70
CA GLY A 63 6.73 8.38 14.10
C GLY A 63 6.71 6.96 14.60
N ILE A 64 6.33 6.80 15.87
CA ILE A 64 6.17 5.48 16.47
C ILE A 64 4.97 4.78 15.84
N THR A 65 5.23 3.71 15.11
CA THR A 65 4.24 2.79 14.55
C THR A 65 4.27 1.47 15.30
N LYS A 66 3.32 0.58 15.01
CA LYS A 66 3.31 -0.79 15.55
C LYS A 66 4.55 -1.62 15.21
N PHE A 67 5.40 -1.13 14.31
CA PHE A 67 6.63 -1.77 13.88
C PHE A 67 7.90 -1.16 14.50
N ALA A 68 7.76 -0.24 15.45
CA ALA A 68 8.90 0.47 16.04
C ALA A 68 9.80 -0.43 16.90
N ASP A 69 9.35 -1.63 17.25
CA ASP A 69 10.11 -2.68 17.96
C ASP A 69 10.79 -3.70 17.04
N LEU A 70 10.74 -3.49 15.73
CA LEU A 70 11.34 -4.39 14.72
C LEU A 70 12.57 -3.74 14.08
N THR A 71 13.59 -4.55 13.79
CA THR A 71 14.63 -4.12 12.87
C THR A 71 14.08 -4.03 11.44
N ALA A 72 14.80 -3.36 10.53
CA ALA A 72 14.39 -3.29 9.12
C ALA A 72 14.32 -4.69 8.47
N GLU A 73 15.25 -5.59 8.85
CA GLU A 73 15.29 -6.98 8.38
C GLU A 73 14.11 -7.79 8.91
N GLU A 74 13.78 -7.65 10.20
CA GLU A 74 12.60 -8.32 10.79
C GLU A 74 11.30 -7.82 10.19
N PHE A 75 11.18 -6.51 9.97
CA PHE A 75 10.03 -5.91 9.30
C PHE A 75 9.88 -6.47 7.89
N LYS A 76 10.97 -6.45 7.11
CA LYS A 76 10.98 -7.00 5.77
C LYS A 76 10.58 -8.48 5.74
N ALA A 77 11.19 -9.30 6.58
CA ALA A 77 10.94 -10.74 6.60
C ALA A 77 9.49 -11.11 6.97
N ARG A 78 8.78 -10.26 7.74
CA ARG A 78 7.45 -10.56 8.26
C ARG A 78 6.31 -9.92 7.48
N TYR A 79 6.53 -8.75 6.86
CA TYR A 79 5.46 -7.91 6.30
C TYR A 79 5.64 -7.59 4.82
N LEU A 80 6.81 -7.86 4.24
CA LEU A 80 7.08 -7.63 2.83
C LEU A 80 7.25 -8.95 2.08
N MET A 81 7.26 -8.88 0.76
CA MET A 81 7.52 -10.06 -0.07
C MET A 81 9.00 -10.44 -0.04
N ASN A 82 9.28 -11.72 0.10
CA ASN A 82 10.64 -12.26 0.11
C ASN A 82 11.15 -12.64 -1.30
N THR A 83 10.25 -12.77 -2.26
CA THR A 83 10.59 -13.12 -3.64
C THR A 83 10.82 -11.88 -4.50
N PRO A 84 11.92 -11.87 -5.32
CA PRO A 84 12.14 -10.80 -6.29
C PRO A 84 10.99 -10.73 -7.30
N ARG A 85 10.55 -9.54 -7.65
CA ARG A 85 9.58 -9.30 -8.72
C ARG A 85 10.27 -9.45 -10.07
N ASN A 86 10.24 -10.65 -10.63
CA ASN A 86 10.74 -10.92 -11.98
C ASN A 86 9.55 -11.09 -12.93
N LYS A 87 9.20 -10.01 -13.62
CA LYS A 87 8.22 -10.07 -14.71
C LYS A 87 8.82 -10.82 -15.90
N THR A 88 8.14 -11.86 -16.33
CA THR A 88 8.56 -12.70 -17.47
C THR A 88 7.81 -12.35 -18.76
N GLU A 89 6.72 -11.60 -18.66
CA GLU A 89 5.84 -11.27 -19.79
C GLU A 89 5.67 -9.76 -19.93
N ALA A 90 5.75 -9.27 -21.17
CA ALA A 90 5.37 -7.90 -21.49
C ALA A 90 3.84 -7.77 -21.47
N LEU A 91 3.32 -6.84 -20.69
CA LEU A 91 1.90 -6.56 -20.61
C LEU A 91 1.46 -5.61 -21.72
N LYS A 92 0.19 -5.70 -22.07
CA LYS A 92 -0.44 -4.71 -22.95
C LYS A 92 -0.48 -3.35 -22.28
N PRO A 93 -0.06 -2.25 -22.95
CA PRO A 93 -0.25 -0.92 -22.43
C PRO A 93 -1.75 -0.58 -22.33
N TRP A 94 -2.10 0.26 -21.37
CA TRP A 94 -3.44 0.86 -21.32
C TRP A 94 -3.71 1.67 -22.60
N ASP A 95 -4.87 1.48 -23.18
CA ASP A 95 -5.26 2.04 -24.49
C ASP A 95 -5.90 3.45 -24.39
N GLY A 96 -5.91 4.04 -23.20
CA GLY A 96 -6.50 5.36 -22.95
C GLY A 96 -8.03 5.36 -22.80
N LYS A 97 -8.69 4.19 -22.82
CA LYS A 97 -10.14 4.13 -22.67
C LYS A 97 -10.59 4.46 -21.25
N CYS A 98 -11.66 5.24 -21.17
CA CYS A 98 -12.32 5.58 -19.92
C CYS A 98 -13.44 4.57 -19.63
N THR A 99 -13.15 3.52 -18.87
CA THR A 99 -14.16 2.54 -18.46
C THR A 99 -15.13 3.12 -17.43
N ALA A 100 -14.65 4.00 -16.54
CA ALA A 100 -15.48 4.72 -15.58
C ALA A 100 -16.51 5.65 -16.24
N CYS A 101 -16.20 6.26 -17.40
CA CYS A 101 -17.10 7.21 -18.08
C CYS A 101 -18.45 6.61 -18.49
N VAL A 102 -18.56 5.30 -18.58
CA VAL A 102 -19.83 4.62 -18.88
C VAL A 102 -20.87 4.83 -17.79
N ARG A 103 -20.42 4.81 -16.52
CA ARG A 103 -21.27 4.93 -15.33
C ARG A 103 -21.11 6.26 -14.60
N PHE A 104 -19.99 6.93 -14.80
CA PHE A 104 -19.63 8.22 -14.23
C PHE A 104 -19.27 9.18 -15.37
N PRO A 105 -20.26 9.76 -16.09
CA PRO A 105 -20.01 10.60 -17.26
C PRO A 105 -19.14 11.82 -16.99
N GLU A 106 -19.12 12.31 -15.74
CA GLU A 106 -18.24 13.39 -15.27
C GLU A 106 -16.75 13.06 -15.43
N GLN A 107 -16.37 11.77 -15.43
CA GLN A 107 -14.99 11.35 -15.64
C GLN A 107 -14.45 11.78 -17.00
N ALA A 108 -15.29 11.84 -18.03
CA ALA A 108 -14.88 12.36 -19.35
C ALA A 108 -14.45 13.84 -19.26
N THR A 109 -15.15 14.65 -18.45
CA THR A 109 -14.79 16.04 -18.21
C THR A 109 -13.51 16.15 -17.38
N LEU A 110 -13.35 15.30 -16.36
CA LEU A 110 -12.15 15.27 -15.53
C LEU A 110 -10.91 14.84 -16.33
N LEU A 111 -11.05 13.93 -17.28
CA LEU A 111 -9.96 13.52 -18.18
C LEU A 111 -9.53 14.62 -19.13
N ALA A 112 -10.47 15.44 -19.61
CA ALA A 112 -10.15 16.58 -20.47
C ALA A 112 -9.39 17.71 -19.70
N ALA A 113 -9.63 17.84 -18.40
CA ALA A 113 -8.97 18.79 -17.51
C ALA A 113 -8.84 18.15 -16.10
N PRO A 114 -7.81 17.33 -15.87
CA PRO A 114 -7.63 16.66 -14.57
C PRO A 114 -7.58 17.67 -13.43
N PRO A 115 -8.37 17.45 -12.36
CA PRO A 115 -8.35 18.33 -11.20
C PRO A 115 -7.01 18.23 -10.46
N THR A 116 -6.73 19.18 -9.58
CA THR A 116 -5.52 19.15 -8.75
C THR A 116 -5.53 18.03 -7.71
N ALA A 117 -6.70 17.48 -7.38
CA ALA A 117 -6.89 16.36 -6.47
C ALA A 117 -8.08 15.50 -6.89
N TYR A 118 -7.97 14.18 -6.69
CA TYR A 118 -9.06 13.22 -6.87
C TYR A 118 -8.87 12.02 -5.94
N ASP A 119 -9.95 11.53 -5.34
CA ASP A 119 -9.90 10.47 -4.32
C ASP A 119 -11.08 9.49 -4.44
N TRP A 120 -10.84 8.27 -4.86
CA TRP A 120 -11.86 7.23 -4.99
C TRP A 120 -12.45 6.77 -3.65
N THR A 121 -11.81 7.07 -2.51
CA THR A 121 -12.41 6.80 -1.19
C THR A 121 -13.65 7.67 -0.95
N GLU A 122 -13.68 8.87 -1.51
CA GLU A 122 -14.81 9.82 -1.43
C GLU A 122 -15.93 9.47 -2.44
N HIS A 123 -15.59 8.70 -3.49
CA HIS A 123 -16.52 8.26 -4.52
C HIS A 123 -17.03 6.82 -4.34
N GLY A 124 -16.71 6.17 -3.23
CA GLY A 124 -17.27 4.87 -2.85
C GLY A 124 -16.66 3.66 -3.56
N ALA A 125 -15.54 3.81 -4.28
CA ALA A 125 -14.89 2.72 -5.02
C ALA A 125 -13.82 1.96 -4.20
N VAL A 126 -13.66 2.25 -2.92
CA VAL A 126 -12.59 1.69 -2.08
C VAL A 126 -13.18 1.07 -0.82
N THR A 127 -12.94 -0.23 -0.63
CA THR A 127 -13.33 -0.96 0.60
C THR A 127 -12.50 -0.48 1.81
N PRO A 128 -12.95 -0.75 3.05
CA PRO A 128 -12.17 -0.46 4.25
C PRO A 128 -10.75 -1.05 4.20
N VAL A 129 -9.84 -0.41 4.92
CA VAL A 129 -8.45 -0.91 5.07
C VAL A 129 -8.47 -2.25 5.80
N LYS A 130 -7.71 -3.21 5.28
CA LYS A 130 -7.57 -4.58 5.79
C LYS A 130 -6.19 -4.80 6.44
N ASP A 131 -5.96 -6.00 6.99
CA ASP A 131 -4.69 -6.36 7.63
C ASP A 131 -4.16 -7.71 7.12
N GLN A 132 -3.04 -7.69 6.39
CA GLN A 132 -2.35 -8.89 5.92
C GLN A 132 -1.63 -9.64 7.06
N GLY A 133 -1.42 -9.01 8.23
CA GLY A 133 -0.65 -9.57 9.32
C GLY A 133 0.80 -9.90 8.92
N GLN A 134 1.35 -10.99 9.48
CA GLN A 134 2.73 -11.44 9.22
C GLN A 134 2.79 -12.43 8.03
N CYS A 135 2.26 -12.03 6.89
CA CYS A 135 2.23 -12.82 5.66
C CYS A 135 2.58 -11.91 4.49
N GLY A 136 3.50 -12.31 3.63
CA GLY A 136 3.89 -11.57 2.42
C GLY A 136 2.82 -11.58 1.32
N SER A 137 1.55 -11.45 1.69
CA SER A 137 0.38 -11.55 0.81
C SER A 137 -0.11 -10.20 0.26
N CYS A 138 0.66 -9.13 0.40
CA CYS A 138 0.27 -7.81 -0.09
C CYS A 138 -0.15 -7.79 -1.58
N TRP A 139 0.41 -8.67 -2.39
CA TRP A 139 0.03 -8.88 -3.78
C TRP A 139 -1.46 -9.23 -3.93
N SER A 140 -2.01 -10.07 -3.04
CA SER A 140 -3.42 -10.42 -3.05
C SER A 140 -4.32 -9.23 -2.64
N PHE A 141 -3.89 -8.41 -1.65
CA PHE A 141 -4.62 -7.21 -1.23
C PHE A 141 -4.61 -6.10 -2.30
N GLY A 142 -3.48 -5.92 -3.00
CA GLY A 142 -3.40 -5.01 -4.15
C GLY A 142 -4.31 -5.47 -5.29
N THR A 143 -4.33 -6.76 -5.58
CA THR A 143 -5.18 -7.36 -6.61
C THR A 143 -6.66 -7.23 -6.26
N THR A 144 -7.08 -7.65 -5.04
CA THR A 144 -8.48 -7.55 -4.64
C THR A 144 -8.96 -6.11 -4.61
N GLY A 145 -8.14 -5.17 -4.11
CA GLY A 145 -8.51 -3.76 -4.08
C GLY A 145 -8.72 -3.15 -5.47
N ASP A 146 -7.91 -3.52 -6.45
CA ASP A 146 -8.08 -3.14 -7.85
C ASP A 146 -9.39 -3.72 -8.43
N VAL A 147 -9.61 -5.03 -8.27
CA VAL A 147 -10.81 -5.72 -8.77
C VAL A 147 -12.09 -5.21 -8.07
N GLU A 148 -12.04 -4.89 -6.77
CA GLU A 148 -13.14 -4.26 -6.02
C GLU A 148 -13.56 -2.92 -6.64
N GLY A 149 -12.57 -2.09 -7.01
CA GLY A 149 -12.77 -0.82 -7.71
C GLY A 149 -13.40 -1.02 -9.09
N VAL A 150 -12.87 -1.93 -9.89
CA VAL A 150 -13.42 -2.29 -11.23
C VAL A 150 -14.84 -2.81 -11.12
N LEU A 151 -15.10 -3.70 -10.17
CA LEU A 151 -16.44 -4.24 -9.91
C LEU A 151 -17.44 -3.15 -9.53
N PHE A 152 -17.01 -2.19 -8.67
CA PHE A 152 -17.84 -1.04 -8.30
C PHE A 152 -18.17 -0.18 -9.51
N LEU A 153 -17.20 0.14 -10.36
CA LEU A 153 -17.42 0.91 -11.59
C LEU A 153 -18.36 0.19 -12.57
N ALA A 154 -18.29 -1.14 -12.65
CA ALA A 154 -19.14 -1.92 -13.52
C ALA A 154 -20.56 -2.11 -12.98
N LYS A 155 -20.75 -2.29 -11.66
CA LYS A 155 -22.03 -2.72 -11.05
C LYS A 155 -22.62 -1.74 -10.03
N HIS A 156 -21.93 -0.64 -9.65
CA HIS A 156 -22.30 0.26 -8.55
C HIS A 156 -22.50 -0.45 -7.20
N ASN A 157 -21.84 -1.55 -7.00
CA ASN A 157 -21.90 -2.31 -5.76
C ASN A 157 -20.48 -2.61 -5.28
N LEU A 158 -20.04 -1.90 -4.25
CA LEU A 158 -18.76 -2.14 -3.61
C LEU A 158 -18.83 -3.45 -2.82
N THR A 159 -18.02 -4.41 -3.20
CA THR A 159 -18.01 -5.74 -2.58
C THR A 159 -16.59 -6.07 -2.15
N SER A 160 -16.39 -6.39 -0.87
CA SER A 160 -15.09 -6.86 -0.37
C SER A 160 -14.82 -8.29 -0.86
N LEU A 161 -13.68 -8.48 -1.51
CA LEU A 161 -13.26 -9.74 -2.13
C LEU A 161 -12.25 -10.48 -1.25
N SER A 162 -12.15 -11.80 -1.45
CA SER A 162 -11.32 -12.69 -0.64
C SER A 162 -9.85 -12.67 -1.07
N GLU A 163 -8.99 -12.13 -0.24
CA GLU A 163 -7.55 -12.29 -0.35
C GLU A 163 -7.12 -13.72 -0.05
N GLN A 164 -7.84 -14.39 0.89
CA GLN A 164 -7.54 -15.77 1.25
C GLN A 164 -7.66 -16.72 0.07
N GLN A 165 -8.66 -16.51 -0.80
CA GLN A 165 -8.78 -17.32 -2.01
C GLN A 165 -7.52 -17.24 -2.86
N LEU A 166 -6.97 -16.05 -3.11
CA LEU A 166 -5.72 -15.89 -3.84
C LEU A 166 -4.56 -16.56 -3.10
N VAL A 167 -4.37 -16.24 -1.83
CA VAL A 167 -3.25 -16.76 -1.01
C VAL A 167 -3.22 -18.28 -0.94
N SER A 168 -4.38 -18.93 -0.91
CA SER A 168 -4.47 -20.39 -0.72
C SER A 168 -4.65 -21.16 -2.02
N CYS A 169 -5.22 -20.55 -3.07
CA CYS A 169 -5.68 -21.28 -4.26
C CYS A 169 -4.95 -20.88 -5.54
N ASP A 170 -4.22 -19.76 -5.57
CA ASP A 170 -3.39 -19.40 -6.71
C ASP A 170 -2.06 -20.17 -6.64
N GLU A 171 -1.94 -21.19 -7.48
CA GLU A 171 -0.76 -22.06 -7.53
C GLU A 171 0.44 -21.41 -8.26
N LYS A 172 0.20 -20.27 -8.93
CA LYS A 172 1.24 -19.54 -9.65
C LYS A 172 2.06 -18.67 -8.71
N ASP A 173 1.37 -18.07 -7.75
CA ASP A 173 1.97 -17.25 -6.70
C ASP A 173 2.37 -18.08 -5.48
N LEU A 174 3.19 -17.52 -4.59
CA LEU A 174 3.82 -18.22 -3.49
C LEU A 174 3.13 -18.01 -2.14
N GLY A 175 1.86 -17.62 -2.13
CA GLY A 175 1.09 -17.42 -0.91
C GLY A 175 1.69 -16.35 0.00
N CYS A 176 2.13 -16.73 1.22
CA CYS A 176 2.75 -15.81 2.17
C CYS A 176 4.21 -15.44 1.82
N ASP A 177 4.85 -16.10 0.86
CA ASP A 177 6.20 -15.76 0.44
C ASP A 177 6.26 -14.71 -0.66
N GLY A 178 5.11 -14.36 -1.22
CA GLY A 178 4.98 -13.31 -2.22
C GLY A 178 4.20 -13.73 -3.46
N GLY A 179 4.02 -12.77 -4.38
CA GLY A 179 3.33 -12.99 -5.65
C GLY A 179 3.34 -11.75 -6.52
N LEU A 180 2.75 -11.86 -7.70
CA LEU A 180 2.60 -10.78 -8.67
C LEU A 180 1.12 -10.51 -8.95
N GLN A 181 0.73 -9.24 -8.99
CA GLN A 181 -0.66 -8.88 -9.31
C GLN A 181 -1.09 -9.43 -10.68
N GLU A 182 -0.17 -9.49 -11.65
CA GLU A 182 -0.45 -10.01 -12.99
C GLU A 182 -0.75 -11.51 -13.00
N ASP A 183 -0.09 -12.28 -12.15
CA ASP A 183 -0.37 -13.71 -12.02
C ASP A 183 -1.69 -13.93 -11.27
N ALA A 184 -1.95 -13.11 -10.24
CA ALA A 184 -3.24 -13.08 -9.57
C ALA A 184 -4.39 -12.69 -10.52
N PHE A 185 -4.21 -11.72 -11.44
CA PHE A 185 -5.23 -11.39 -12.45
C PHE A 185 -5.50 -12.56 -13.40
N LYS A 186 -4.48 -13.36 -13.76
CA LYS A 186 -4.69 -14.62 -14.53
C LYS A 186 -5.59 -15.59 -13.77
N TYR A 187 -5.34 -15.74 -12.45
CA TYR A 187 -6.20 -16.56 -11.61
C TYR A 187 -7.63 -16.01 -11.58
N VAL A 188 -7.81 -14.71 -11.34
CA VAL A 188 -9.14 -14.06 -11.28
C VAL A 188 -9.89 -14.17 -12.60
N LYS A 189 -9.21 -14.02 -13.73
CA LYS A 189 -9.78 -14.20 -15.07
C LYS A 189 -10.34 -15.60 -15.26
N LYS A 190 -9.64 -16.62 -14.79
CA LYS A 190 -10.01 -18.02 -14.97
C LYS A 190 -11.06 -18.50 -13.96
N ASN A 191 -10.90 -18.15 -12.70
CA ASN A 191 -11.64 -18.75 -11.58
C ASN A 191 -12.64 -17.78 -10.94
N GLY A 192 -12.46 -16.47 -11.12
CA GLY A 192 -13.20 -15.44 -10.41
C GLY A 192 -12.80 -15.35 -8.92
N LEU A 193 -13.36 -14.38 -8.23
CA LEU A 193 -13.21 -14.20 -6.78
C LEU A 193 -14.55 -14.25 -6.06
N VAL A 194 -14.56 -14.90 -4.90
CA VAL A 194 -15.68 -14.86 -3.96
C VAL A 194 -15.51 -13.66 -3.01
N THR A 195 -16.54 -13.40 -2.20
CA THR A 195 -16.49 -12.33 -1.20
C THR A 195 -15.57 -12.69 -0.03
N GLU A 196 -15.02 -11.66 0.64
CA GLU A 196 -14.30 -11.82 1.91
C GLU A 196 -15.15 -12.53 2.98
N GLN A 197 -16.45 -12.27 3.01
CA GLN A 197 -17.36 -12.95 3.93
C GLN A 197 -17.46 -14.46 3.65
N GLN A 198 -17.39 -14.87 2.39
CA GLN A 198 -17.48 -16.27 1.99
C GLN A 198 -16.19 -17.04 2.26
N TYR A 199 -15.03 -16.41 2.06
CA TYR A 199 -13.72 -17.00 2.34
C TYR A 199 -12.85 -15.99 3.10
N PRO A 200 -13.02 -15.88 4.43
CA PRO A 200 -12.35 -14.89 5.25
C PRO A 200 -10.83 -15.07 5.31
N TYR A 201 -10.10 -13.96 5.46
CA TYR A 201 -8.64 -13.98 5.56
C TYR A 201 -8.17 -14.62 6.88
N THR A 202 -7.34 -15.64 6.79
CA THR A 202 -6.79 -16.40 7.92
C THR A 202 -5.26 -16.48 7.94
N SER A 203 -4.61 -16.00 6.90
CA SER A 203 -3.14 -16.11 6.72
C SER A 203 -2.32 -15.12 7.53
N GLY A 204 -2.94 -14.25 8.33
CA GLY A 204 -2.27 -13.19 9.12
C GLY A 204 -1.19 -13.67 10.11
N LYS A 205 -1.05 -14.97 10.32
CA LYS A 205 0.02 -15.60 11.14
C LYS A 205 1.13 -16.23 10.30
N GLY A 206 1.24 -15.90 9.02
CA GLY A 206 2.31 -16.34 8.12
C GLY A 206 2.12 -17.75 7.53
N LYS A 207 0.89 -18.23 7.47
CA LYS A 207 0.58 -19.53 6.84
C LYS A 207 -0.42 -19.34 5.72
N SER A 208 -0.05 -19.71 4.49
CA SER A 208 -0.92 -19.59 3.31
C SER A 208 -2.22 -20.41 3.41
N GLY A 209 -2.21 -21.46 4.19
CA GLY A 209 -3.36 -22.37 4.28
C GLY A 209 -3.42 -23.33 3.08
N ARG A 210 -4.53 -24.07 3.01
CA ARG A 210 -4.88 -24.91 1.86
C ARG A 210 -6.06 -24.28 1.15
N CYS A 211 -6.15 -24.49 -0.16
CA CYS A 211 -7.34 -24.08 -0.92
C CYS A 211 -8.57 -24.86 -0.45
N GLU A 212 -9.59 -24.14 0.00
CA GLU A 212 -10.88 -24.71 0.42
C GLU A 212 -11.86 -24.61 -0.76
N GLU A 213 -11.84 -25.60 -1.65
CA GLU A 213 -12.64 -25.59 -2.87
C GLU A 213 -14.14 -25.38 -2.65
N ALA A 214 -14.67 -25.82 -1.50
CA ALA A 214 -16.06 -25.61 -1.15
C ALA A 214 -16.41 -24.12 -0.92
N LEU A 215 -15.42 -23.28 -0.55
CA LEU A 215 -15.61 -21.85 -0.29
C LEU A 215 -15.49 -20.99 -1.53
N ILE A 216 -14.89 -21.49 -2.61
CA ILE A 216 -14.69 -20.71 -3.85
C ILE A 216 -15.79 -20.94 -4.90
N GLN A 217 -16.87 -21.61 -4.50
CA GLN A 217 -18.05 -21.79 -5.36
C GLN A 217 -18.82 -20.47 -5.47
N ASN A 218 -19.38 -20.18 -6.66
CA ASN A 218 -20.17 -18.98 -6.92
C ASN A 218 -19.36 -17.65 -6.81
N PRO A 219 -18.31 -17.47 -7.57
CA PRO A 219 -17.54 -16.23 -7.61
C PRO A 219 -18.42 -15.05 -8.06
N VAL A 220 -18.15 -13.86 -7.51
CA VAL A 220 -18.93 -12.64 -7.74
C VAL A 220 -18.21 -11.64 -8.65
N ALA A 221 -16.89 -11.79 -8.80
CA ALA A 221 -16.02 -10.91 -9.57
C ALA A 221 -15.14 -11.71 -10.53
N PHE A 222 -15.06 -11.23 -11.78
CA PHE A 222 -14.15 -11.71 -12.81
C PHE A 222 -13.50 -10.51 -13.47
N VAL A 223 -12.31 -10.72 -14.05
CA VAL A 223 -11.67 -9.76 -14.94
C VAL A 223 -11.56 -10.36 -16.33
N SER A 224 -11.72 -9.53 -17.38
CA SER A 224 -11.59 -9.99 -18.77
C SER A 224 -10.14 -9.95 -19.24
N ASP A 225 -9.37 -8.97 -18.75
CA ASP A 225 -7.95 -8.77 -19.07
C ASP A 225 -7.28 -7.91 -17.98
N TRP A 226 -6.02 -7.53 -18.18
CA TRP A 226 -5.30 -6.54 -17.39
C TRP A 226 -4.31 -5.79 -18.27
N VAL A 227 -3.97 -4.58 -17.88
CA VAL A 227 -3.12 -3.67 -18.65
C VAL A 227 -2.04 -3.05 -17.76
N GLN A 228 -0.94 -2.69 -18.38
CA GLN A 228 0.12 -1.93 -17.74
C GLN A 228 -0.12 -0.43 -17.93
N ILE A 229 -0.13 0.33 -16.84
CA ILE A 229 -0.40 1.75 -16.83
C ILE A 229 0.89 2.56 -16.96
N SER A 230 1.95 2.14 -16.28
CA SER A 230 3.24 2.81 -16.31
C SER A 230 4.37 1.80 -16.47
N CYS A 231 5.56 2.29 -16.82
CA CYS A 231 6.70 1.44 -17.17
C CYS A 231 6.47 0.61 -18.44
N LEU A 232 6.03 1.28 -19.50
CA LEU A 232 5.82 0.64 -20.80
C LEU A 232 7.16 0.25 -21.44
N GLY A 233 7.40 -1.05 -21.59
CA GLY A 233 8.62 -1.62 -22.15
C GLY A 233 9.70 -1.86 -21.07
N SER A 234 10.98 -1.51 -21.36
CA SER A 234 12.04 -1.67 -20.37
C SER A 234 11.98 -0.54 -19.34
N CYS A 235 11.74 -0.89 -18.09
CA CYS A 235 11.67 0.04 -16.95
C CYS A 235 13.04 0.63 -16.55
N GLU A 236 14.04 0.53 -17.40
CA GLU A 236 15.39 1.04 -17.12
C GLU A 236 15.55 2.52 -17.45
N LYS A 237 14.64 3.09 -18.24
CA LYS A 237 14.71 4.49 -18.67
C LYS A 237 13.74 5.36 -17.89
N LYS A 238 14.21 6.49 -17.37
CA LYS A 238 13.37 7.48 -16.66
C LYS A 238 12.14 7.93 -17.46
N ALA A 239 12.21 7.98 -18.77
CA ALA A 239 11.10 8.31 -19.67
C ALA A 239 9.99 7.22 -19.74
N ALA A 240 10.23 6.03 -19.17
CA ALA A 240 9.21 4.98 -19.10
C ALA A 240 8.24 5.15 -17.91
N PHE A 241 8.55 6.03 -16.96
CA PHE A 241 7.73 6.27 -15.77
C PHE A 241 6.77 7.44 -16.03
N ASP A 242 5.51 7.13 -16.24
CA ASP A 242 4.48 8.11 -16.61
C ASP A 242 3.48 8.30 -15.46
N GLU A 243 3.87 9.11 -14.48
CA GLU A 243 2.97 9.44 -13.37
C GLU A 243 1.80 10.36 -13.79
N GLU A 244 1.94 11.12 -14.88
CA GLU A 244 0.81 11.90 -15.43
C GLU A 244 -0.20 10.97 -16.14
N GLY A 245 0.28 9.98 -16.91
CA GLY A 245 -0.56 8.93 -17.47
C GLY A 245 -1.28 8.12 -16.38
N MET A 246 -0.63 7.90 -15.21
CA MET A 246 -1.25 7.25 -14.06
C MET A 246 -2.40 8.07 -13.48
N ILE A 247 -2.35 9.41 -13.49
CA ILE A 247 -3.48 10.27 -13.10
C ILE A 247 -4.68 10.01 -14.01
N ASN A 248 -4.44 10.04 -15.32
CA ASN A 248 -5.49 9.82 -16.30
C ASN A 248 -6.11 8.42 -16.17
N ALA A 249 -5.25 7.40 -15.98
CA ALA A 249 -5.71 6.05 -15.77
C ALA A 249 -6.54 5.92 -14.48
N LEU A 250 -6.06 6.48 -13.36
CA LEU A 250 -6.80 6.49 -12.09
C LEU A 250 -8.21 7.09 -12.23
N ILE A 251 -8.34 8.22 -12.93
CA ILE A 251 -9.63 8.84 -13.20
C ILE A 251 -10.49 7.95 -14.11
N ALA A 252 -9.88 7.39 -15.16
CA ALA A 252 -10.57 6.64 -16.22
C ALA A 252 -11.02 5.24 -15.78
N THR A 253 -10.28 4.59 -14.90
CA THR A 253 -10.42 3.15 -14.67
C THR A 253 -10.66 2.77 -13.20
N GLY A 254 -10.46 3.70 -12.26
CA GLY A 254 -10.56 3.42 -10.82
C GLY A 254 -9.21 3.27 -10.14
N PRO A 255 -9.19 2.77 -8.89
CA PRO A 255 -7.95 2.51 -8.15
C PRO A 255 -6.98 1.60 -8.91
N ILE A 256 -5.67 1.85 -8.77
CA ILE A 256 -4.60 1.15 -9.51
C ILE A 256 -3.69 0.42 -8.54
N THR A 257 -3.47 -0.88 -8.75
CA THR A 257 -2.48 -1.61 -7.94
C THR A 257 -1.06 -1.36 -8.46
N ILE A 258 -0.14 -1.15 -7.52
CA ILE A 258 1.27 -0.87 -7.82
C ILE A 258 2.22 -1.71 -6.97
N GLY A 259 3.44 -1.90 -7.47
CA GLY A 259 4.57 -2.30 -6.65
C GLY A 259 5.27 -1.09 -6.04
N ILE A 260 5.87 -1.25 -4.85
CA ILE A 260 6.63 -0.20 -4.17
C ILE A 260 7.78 -0.82 -3.35
N ASP A 261 8.90 -0.11 -3.18
CA ASP A 261 9.86 -0.39 -2.11
C ASP A 261 9.32 0.18 -0.80
N ALA A 262 8.81 -0.70 0.06
CA ALA A 262 8.16 -0.33 1.30
C ALA A 262 9.11 -0.20 2.50
N SER A 263 10.43 -0.34 2.30
CA SER A 263 11.41 -0.20 3.39
C SER A 263 11.23 1.08 4.20
N PRO A 264 10.99 2.28 3.60
CA PRO A 264 10.80 3.50 4.38
C PRO A 264 9.41 3.63 5.02
N MET A 265 8.48 2.74 4.71
CA MET A 265 7.11 2.79 5.23
C MET A 265 7.01 2.26 6.67
N GLN A 266 7.98 1.49 7.17
CA GLN A 266 7.98 0.90 8.51
C GLN A 266 7.60 1.93 9.60
N LEU A 267 8.19 3.10 9.56
CA LEU A 267 8.03 4.15 10.57
C LEU A 267 7.21 5.35 10.08
N TYR A 268 6.46 5.19 8.98
CA TYR A 268 5.59 6.25 8.49
C TYR A 268 4.39 6.46 9.40
N LYS A 269 4.13 7.71 9.76
CA LYS A 269 3.02 8.07 10.64
C LYS A 269 1.99 8.97 9.98
N ARG A 270 2.42 10.01 9.25
CA ARG A 270 1.52 11.00 8.64
C ARG A 270 2.24 11.90 7.64
N GLY A 271 1.46 12.66 6.86
CA GLY A 271 1.97 13.70 5.95
C GLY A 271 2.52 13.13 4.64
N ILE A 272 3.07 13.99 3.79
CA ILE A 272 3.63 13.58 2.51
C ILE A 272 5.07 13.14 2.71
N ASP A 273 5.32 11.84 2.59
CA ASP A 273 6.66 11.27 2.72
C ASP A 273 7.48 11.48 1.44
N ASN A 274 8.72 11.91 1.60
CA ASN A 274 9.70 12.05 0.52
C ASN A 274 11.00 11.32 0.89
N PRO A 275 10.96 9.98 1.02
CA PRO A 275 12.11 9.20 1.47
C PRO A 275 13.26 9.29 0.47
N LYS A 276 14.51 9.32 1.00
CA LYS A 276 15.71 9.44 0.17
C LYS A 276 16.30 8.09 -0.24
N ASN A 277 16.11 7.08 0.62
CA ASN A 277 16.79 5.79 0.53
C ASN A 277 15.81 4.66 0.17
N CYS A 278 15.22 4.71 -1.02
CA CYS A 278 14.39 3.62 -1.53
C CYS A 278 14.77 3.30 -2.98
N LYS A 279 14.52 2.05 -3.36
CA LYS A 279 14.76 1.54 -4.71
C LYS A 279 13.64 1.97 -5.63
N THR A 280 13.96 2.14 -6.91
CA THR A 280 13.01 2.52 -7.95
C THR A 280 12.95 1.51 -9.10
N SER A 281 13.82 0.49 -9.11
CA SER A 281 13.79 -0.58 -10.10
C SER A 281 12.75 -1.66 -9.72
N GLN A 282 12.13 -2.32 -10.69
CA GLN A 282 11.17 -3.40 -10.46
C GLN A 282 11.72 -4.49 -9.51
N ALA A 283 12.97 -4.92 -9.71
CA ALA A 283 13.61 -5.92 -8.85
C ALA A 283 13.81 -5.46 -7.39
N GLY A 284 13.64 -4.17 -7.12
CA GLY A 284 13.75 -3.61 -5.78
C GLY A 284 12.42 -3.45 -5.06
N LEU A 285 11.29 -3.68 -5.74
CA LEU A 285 9.97 -3.57 -5.15
C LEU A 285 9.67 -4.82 -4.32
N ASP A 286 9.24 -4.61 -3.09
CA ASP A 286 9.02 -5.70 -2.13
C ASP A 286 7.64 -5.65 -1.46
N HIS A 287 6.75 -4.78 -1.97
CA HIS A 287 5.39 -4.64 -1.46
C HIS A 287 4.42 -4.27 -2.60
N ALA A 288 3.15 -4.66 -2.46
CA ALA A 288 2.08 -4.28 -3.35
C ALA A 288 1.02 -3.49 -2.60
N VAL A 289 0.58 -2.38 -3.18
CA VAL A 289 -0.37 -1.44 -2.59
C VAL A 289 -1.31 -0.88 -3.66
N LEU A 290 -2.33 -0.12 -3.23
CA LEU A 290 -3.35 0.41 -4.13
C LEU A 290 -3.32 1.94 -4.12
N ILE A 291 -3.02 2.58 -5.26
CA ILE A 291 -3.25 4.02 -5.43
C ILE A 291 -4.75 4.25 -5.53
N VAL A 292 -5.28 5.06 -4.63
CA VAL A 292 -6.72 5.40 -4.56
C VAL A 292 -7.01 6.86 -4.87
N GLY A 293 -5.98 7.71 -4.88
CA GLY A 293 -6.15 9.12 -5.15
C GLY A 293 -4.81 9.85 -5.27
N TYR A 294 -4.91 11.12 -5.58
CA TYR A 294 -3.79 12.06 -5.63
C TYR A 294 -4.25 13.46 -5.22
N GLY A 295 -3.29 14.32 -4.91
CA GLY A 295 -3.59 15.71 -4.58
C GLY A 295 -2.34 16.58 -4.54
N VAL A 296 -2.54 17.79 -4.04
CA VAL A 296 -1.49 18.77 -3.75
C VAL A 296 -1.77 19.36 -2.37
N GLU A 297 -0.79 19.30 -1.48
CA GLU A 297 -0.87 19.93 -0.15
C GLU A 297 0.35 20.82 0.05
N ASN A 298 0.13 22.10 0.37
CA ASN A 298 1.18 23.11 0.53
C ASN A 298 2.16 23.18 -0.67
N GLY A 299 1.63 23.03 -1.89
CA GLY A 299 2.40 23.04 -3.13
C GLY A 299 3.14 21.72 -3.43
N THR A 300 3.02 20.71 -2.58
CA THR A 300 3.65 19.40 -2.78
C THR A 300 2.63 18.42 -3.36
N PRO A 301 2.83 17.91 -4.59
CA PRO A 301 1.99 16.89 -5.18
C PRO A 301 2.25 15.54 -4.51
N TYR A 302 1.19 14.74 -4.33
CA TYR A 302 1.27 13.43 -3.69
C TYR A 302 0.35 12.39 -4.32
N TRP A 303 0.68 11.11 -4.09
CA TRP A 303 -0.23 9.98 -4.23
C TRP A 303 -0.82 9.61 -2.87
N LYS A 304 -2.12 9.30 -2.84
CA LYS A 304 -2.78 8.64 -1.70
C LYS A 304 -2.88 7.15 -2.00
N ILE A 305 -2.32 6.36 -1.11
CA ILE A 305 -2.14 4.91 -1.27
C ILE A 305 -2.83 4.20 -0.11
N LYS A 306 -3.74 3.26 -0.41
CA LYS A 306 -4.31 2.32 0.54
C LYS A 306 -3.32 1.19 0.77
N ASN A 307 -2.96 0.96 2.04
CA ASN A 307 -2.11 -0.13 2.46
C ASN A 307 -2.93 -1.26 3.11
N SER A 308 -2.27 -2.35 3.48
CA SER A 308 -2.85 -3.55 4.07
C SER A 308 -2.23 -3.89 5.45
N TRP A 309 -1.97 -2.86 6.26
CA TRP A 309 -1.41 -3.01 7.62
C TRP A 309 -2.32 -2.44 8.71
N ASN A 310 -3.66 -2.64 8.57
CA ASN A 310 -4.68 -2.12 9.47
C ASN A 310 -4.70 -0.57 9.58
N THR A 311 -5.73 -0.04 10.22
CA THR A 311 -5.95 1.41 10.42
C THR A 311 -5.08 2.04 11.52
N ASP A 312 -4.41 1.24 12.34
CA ASP A 312 -3.49 1.70 13.38
C ASP A 312 -2.09 2.08 12.87
N TRP A 313 -1.85 1.93 11.55
CA TRP A 313 -0.64 2.35 10.86
C TRP A 313 -0.91 3.52 9.91
N GLY A 314 0.04 4.45 9.81
CA GLY A 314 -0.02 5.57 8.88
C GLY A 314 -1.17 6.54 9.16
N GLU A 315 -1.81 7.05 8.12
CA GLU A 315 -3.01 7.89 8.16
C GLU A 315 -4.24 6.99 8.01
N ASP A 316 -4.70 6.37 9.11
CA ASP A 316 -5.82 5.42 9.14
C ASP A 316 -5.66 4.26 8.12
N GLY A 317 -4.42 3.77 7.96
CA GLY A 317 -4.05 2.71 7.02
C GLY A 317 -3.65 3.20 5.63
N TYR A 318 -3.66 4.52 5.40
CA TYR A 318 -3.20 5.13 4.15
C TYR A 318 -1.79 5.70 4.27
N TYR A 319 -1.13 5.77 3.13
CA TYR A 319 0.20 6.35 2.94
C TYR A 319 0.12 7.49 1.92
N ARG A 320 0.76 8.63 2.22
CA ARG A 320 0.96 9.67 1.22
C ARG A 320 2.43 9.82 0.89
N ILE A 321 2.75 9.76 -0.40
CA ILE A 321 4.11 9.87 -0.91
C ILE A 321 4.18 10.93 -2.01
N VAL A 322 5.29 11.66 -2.09
CA VAL A 322 5.48 12.67 -3.12
C VAL A 322 5.33 12.08 -4.52
N ARG A 323 4.58 12.77 -5.40
CA ARG A 323 4.29 12.40 -6.79
C ARG A 323 5.19 13.15 -7.77
N GLY A 324 5.46 12.55 -8.94
CA GLY A 324 6.22 13.15 -10.05
C GLY A 324 7.72 12.82 -10.03
N LEU A 325 8.16 11.94 -9.12
CA LEU A 325 9.56 11.57 -8.94
C LEU A 325 9.82 10.06 -9.02
N ASN A 326 8.84 9.25 -9.36
CA ASN A 326 8.88 7.78 -9.26
C ASN A 326 9.45 7.32 -7.90
N LYS A 327 9.01 7.98 -6.84
CA LYS A 327 9.55 7.77 -5.50
C LYS A 327 9.26 6.34 -5.04
N CYS A 328 10.29 5.64 -4.56
CA CYS A 328 10.22 4.23 -4.16
C CYS A 328 9.60 3.28 -5.21
N GLY A 329 9.65 3.69 -6.48
CA GLY A 329 9.20 2.88 -7.60
C GLY A 329 7.69 2.87 -7.84
N VAL A 330 6.93 3.85 -7.36
CA VAL A 330 5.45 3.93 -7.50
C VAL A 330 4.96 3.82 -8.95
N ALA A 331 5.79 4.24 -9.93
CA ALA A 331 5.50 4.13 -11.35
C ALA A 331 6.27 3.00 -12.06
N SER A 332 7.01 2.18 -11.31
CA SER A 332 7.85 1.12 -11.90
C SER A 332 7.10 -0.18 -12.12
N ASP A 333 5.92 -0.31 -11.52
CA ASP A 333 5.05 -1.46 -11.65
C ASP A 333 3.61 -1.06 -11.32
N ALA A 334 2.94 -0.41 -12.27
CA ALA A 334 1.55 0.01 -12.15
C ALA A 334 0.70 -0.77 -13.15
N VAL A 335 -0.23 -1.56 -12.63
CA VAL A 335 -1.10 -2.44 -13.41
C VAL A 335 -2.56 -2.29 -12.96
N HIS A 336 -3.47 -2.60 -13.86
CA HIS A 336 -4.90 -2.47 -13.62
C HIS A 336 -5.68 -3.58 -14.34
N SER A 337 -6.68 -4.12 -13.67
CA SER A 337 -7.59 -5.11 -14.23
C SER A 337 -8.65 -4.45 -15.14
N VAL A 338 -9.20 -5.23 -16.06
CA VAL A 338 -10.28 -4.82 -16.96
C VAL A 338 -11.49 -5.69 -16.72
N ALA A 339 -12.71 -5.10 -16.57
CA ALA A 339 -13.96 -5.80 -16.34
C ALA A 339 -14.39 -6.67 -17.53
#